data_c858c9391d7cf1c585ebb59f4731a6c7
#
_entry.id   c858c9391d7cf1c585ebb59f4731a6c7
#
_cell.length_a   1.000
_cell.length_b   1.000
_cell.length_c   1.000
_cell.angle_alpha   90.00
_cell.angle_beta   90.00
_cell.angle_gamma   90.00
#
_symmetry.space_group_name_H-M   'P 1'
#
loop_
_entity.id
_entity.type
_entity.pdbx_description
1 polymer ?
#
loop_
_entity_poly.entity_id
_entity_poly.type
_entity_poly.pdbx_seq_one_letter_code
_entity_poly.pdbx_strand_id
1 'polypeptide(L)'
;MSNLISFEKEFSDLTKRRGFLPSLIDKDISDSWKRCISSGLDPLKNPKRTILTSKELDELKEKNEYIRRLVNPELELLYSQIAGTNFMVAYSDSTGSVMDTIYDKTCLKTDVGKIVIPGSIWREEIGGTNGLGQVVTLNKDSIVSGKEHFFESHGKLSCFASPILNHEGKTIGIIDASTDVHSREQHTLALVKLATKSIETKLFLNQFKDELILSFHPRQEYLS
;
A
#
# COMPACT_ATOMS: atom_id res chain seq x y z
N MET A 1 18.02 -22.81 19.34
CA MET A 1 18.86 -21.71 19.87
C MET A 1 19.71 -21.03 18.79
N SER A 2 20.41 -21.73 17.89
CA SER A 2 21.25 -21.11 16.84
C SER A 2 20.47 -20.17 15.88
N ASN A 3 19.27 -20.54 15.46
CA ASN A 3 18.45 -19.73 14.53
C ASN A 3 17.91 -18.43 15.16
N LEU A 4 17.61 -18.40 16.45
CA LEU A 4 17.17 -17.19 17.17
C LEU A 4 18.29 -16.16 17.29
N ILE A 5 19.52 -16.63 17.61
CA ILE A 5 20.72 -15.79 17.74
C ILE A 5 21.09 -15.18 16.38
N SER A 6 20.95 -15.95 15.29
CA SER A 6 21.18 -15.46 13.91
C SER A 6 20.17 -14.35 13.56
N PHE A 7 18.90 -14.56 13.84
CA PHE A 7 17.81 -13.63 13.56
C PHE A 7 17.97 -12.28 14.29
N GLU A 8 18.23 -12.30 15.60
CA GLU A 8 18.44 -11.06 16.37
C GLU A 8 19.68 -10.29 15.89
N LYS A 9 20.74 -11.02 15.48
CA LYS A 9 21.92 -10.41 14.88
C LYS A 9 21.59 -9.73 13.55
N GLU A 10 20.91 -10.43 12.64
CA GLU A 10 20.51 -9.87 11.33
C GLU A 10 19.64 -8.63 11.48
N PHE A 11 18.68 -8.65 12.39
CA PHE A 11 17.83 -7.49 12.70
C PHE A 11 18.65 -6.32 13.28
N SER A 12 19.56 -6.60 14.21
CA SER A 12 20.45 -5.59 14.79
C SER A 12 21.40 -4.98 13.74
N ASP A 13 21.95 -5.80 12.86
CA ASP A 13 22.83 -5.34 11.79
C ASP A 13 22.07 -4.48 10.76
N LEU A 14 20.83 -4.85 10.42
CA LEU A 14 19.96 -4.06 9.55
C LEU A 14 19.64 -2.70 10.16
N THR A 15 19.24 -2.65 11.43
CA THR A 15 18.90 -1.39 12.12
C THR A 15 20.08 -0.44 12.20
N LYS A 16 21.27 -0.95 12.56
CA LYS A 16 22.52 -0.18 12.60
C LYS A 16 22.90 0.37 11.23
N ARG A 17 22.85 -0.46 10.19
CA ARG A 17 23.17 -0.08 8.82
C ARG A 17 22.24 1.02 8.30
N ARG A 18 20.97 0.96 8.65
CA ARG A 18 19.97 1.97 8.28
C ARG A 18 20.10 3.27 9.07
N GLY A 19 20.90 3.27 10.14
CA GLY A 19 21.09 4.42 11.03
C GLY A 19 19.90 4.68 11.93
N PHE A 20 19.09 3.67 12.22
CA PHE A 20 18.01 3.74 13.19
C PHE A 20 18.51 3.33 14.58
N LEU A 21 18.05 4.05 15.60
CA LEU A 21 18.08 3.54 16.96
C LEU A 21 16.92 2.56 17.13
N PRO A 22 17.14 1.32 17.59
CA PRO A 22 16.07 0.32 17.72
C PRO A 22 14.84 0.80 18.49
N SER A 23 15.02 1.69 19.48
CA SER A 23 13.95 2.29 20.28
C SER A 23 13.13 3.37 19.58
N LEU A 24 13.59 3.87 18.41
CA LEU A 24 12.94 4.94 17.65
C LEU A 24 12.31 4.44 16.34
N ILE A 25 12.48 3.18 15.99
CA ILE A 25 11.83 2.59 14.81
C ILE A 25 10.35 2.39 15.14
N ASP A 26 9.50 2.83 14.21
CA ASP A 26 8.08 2.52 14.28
C ASP A 26 7.87 1.00 14.47
N LYS A 27 6.95 0.62 15.37
CA LYS A 27 6.70 -0.78 15.72
C LYS A 27 6.28 -1.61 14.51
N ASP A 28 5.43 -1.08 13.64
CA ASP A 28 4.94 -1.80 12.46
C ASP A 28 6.08 -2.04 11.46
N ILE A 29 6.97 -1.06 11.29
CA ILE A 29 8.18 -1.19 10.44
C ILE A 29 9.13 -2.23 11.02
N SER A 30 9.40 -2.15 12.32
CA SER A 30 10.25 -3.13 13.01
C SER A 30 9.72 -4.55 12.89
N ASP A 31 8.42 -4.74 13.12
CA ASP A 31 7.79 -6.06 13.02
C ASP A 31 7.73 -6.57 11.57
N SER A 32 7.55 -5.67 10.59
CA SER A 32 7.67 -6.01 9.17
C SER A 32 9.08 -6.47 8.79
N TRP A 33 10.12 -5.77 9.22
CA TRP A 33 11.50 -6.20 8.96
C TRP A 33 11.78 -7.60 9.53
N LYS A 34 11.26 -7.90 10.72
CA LYS A 34 11.37 -9.24 11.29
C LYS A 34 10.68 -10.30 10.44
N ARG A 35 9.47 -10.01 9.92
CA ARG A 35 8.77 -10.91 9.00
C ARG A 35 9.55 -11.12 7.70
N CYS A 36 10.11 -10.06 7.13
CA CYS A 36 10.95 -10.13 5.93
C CYS A 36 12.19 -11.00 6.14
N ILE A 37 12.92 -10.81 7.25
CA ILE A 37 14.07 -11.64 7.61
C ILE A 37 13.64 -13.11 7.79
N SER A 38 12.54 -13.36 8.50
CA SER A 38 12.01 -14.72 8.72
C SER A 38 11.59 -15.41 7.42
N SER A 39 11.20 -14.65 6.40
CA SER A 39 10.91 -15.13 5.05
C SER A 39 12.17 -15.37 4.20
N GLY A 40 13.37 -15.15 4.77
CA GLY A 40 14.65 -15.38 4.08
C GLY A 40 15.02 -14.27 3.09
N LEU A 41 14.41 -13.08 3.19
CA LEU A 41 14.78 -11.95 2.35
C LEU A 41 16.11 -11.34 2.82
N ASP A 42 16.93 -10.90 1.85
CA ASP A 42 18.19 -10.20 2.08
C ASP A 42 18.05 -8.74 1.67
N PRO A 43 18.17 -7.77 2.59
CA PRO A 43 17.94 -6.36 2.31
C PRO A 43 18.92 -5.75 1.30
N LEU A 44 20.08 -6.41 1.06
CA LEU A 44 21.10 -5.96 0.11
C LEU A 44 20.86 -6.44 -1.31
N LYS A 45 20.05 -7.48 -1.48
CA LYS A 45 19.69 -7.98 -2.79
C LYS A 45 18.53 -7.17 -3.37
N ASN A 46 18.46 -7.12 -4.69
CA ASN A 46 17.27 -6.61 -5.35
C ASN A 46 16.09 -7.56 -5.12
N PRO A 47 14.88 -7.04 -4.86
CA PRO A 47 13.70 -7.88 -4.72
C PRO A 47 13.47 -8.73 -5.97
N LYS A 48 13.08 -9.97 -5.77
CA LYS A 48 12.68 -10.86 -6.85
C LYS A 48 11.28 -10.43 -7.31
N ARG A 49 11.22 -9.65 -8.40
CA ARG A 49 9.95 -9.16 -8.92
C ARG A 49 9.07 -10.33 -9.35
N THR A 50 7.90 -10.41 -8.77
CA THR A 50 6.85 -11.35 -9.19
C THR A 50 5.78 -10.53 -9.90
N ILE A 51 5.51 -10.88 -11.15
CA ILE A 51 4.52 -10.19 -11.98
C ILE A 51 3.59 -11.27 -12.53
N LEU A 52 2.30 -11.05 -12.41
CA LEU A 52 1.25 -11.90 -13.00
C LEU A 52 1.41 -11.92 -14.52
N THR A 53 1.11 -13.05 -15.13
CA THR A 53 0.96 -13.12 -16.59
C THR A 53 -0.23 -12.26 -17.02
N SER A 54 -0.29 -11.89 -18.31
CA SER A 54 -1.43 -11.11 -18.83
C SER A 54 -2.76 -11.81 -18.57
N LYS A 55 -2.81 -13.14 -18.72
CA LYS A 55 -4.01 -13.92 -18.46
C LYS A 55 -4.43 -13.87 -16.98
N GLU A 56 -3.49 -14.07 -16.05
CA GLU A 56 -3.78 -14.00 -14.61
C GLU A 56 -4.23 -12.59 -14.20
N LEU A 57 -3.63 -11.55 -14.78
CA LEU A 57 -4.04 -10.17 -14.53
C LEU A 57 -5.45 -9.87 -15.07
N ASP A 58 -5.78 -10.36 -16.26
CA ASP A 58 -7.10 -10.20 -16.84
C ASP A 58 -8.17 -10.93 -16.01
N GLU A 59 -7.91 -12.16 -15.58
CA GLU A 59 -8.78 -12.93 -14.67
C GLU A 59 -8.96 -12.20 -13.32
N LEU A 60 -7.88 -11.63 -12.77
CA LEU A 60 -7.93 -10.85 -11.54
C LEU A 60 -8.79 -9.59 -11.71
N LYS A 61 -8.63 -8.87 -12.81
CA LYS A 61 -9.40 -7.67 -13.15
C LYS A 61 -10.88 -7.97 -13.36
N GLU A 62 -11.20 -9.06 -14.04
CA GLU A 62 -12.58 -9.51 -14.27
C GLU A 62 -13.26 -9.85 -12.94
N LYS A 63 -12.59 -10.62 -12.09
CA LYS A 63 -13.10 -10.97 -10.75
C LYS A 63 -13.40 -9.74 -9.88
N ASN A 64 -12.64 -8.66 -10.04
CA ASN A 64 -12.76 -7.43 -9.27
C ASN A 64 -13.48 -6.30 -10.04
N GLU A 65 -14.10 -6.58 -11.18
CA GLU A 65 -14.65 -5.58 -12.09
C GLU A 65 -15.66 -4.64 -11.41
N TYR A 66 -16.53 -5.18 -10.57
CA TYR A 66 -17.50 -4.36 -9.83
C TYR A 66 -16.82 -3.31 -8.93
N ILE A 67 -15.80 -3.73 -8.16
CA ILE A 67 -15.08 -2.83 -7.26
C ILE A 67 -14.25 -1.83 -8.09
N ARG A 68 -13.59 -2.28 -9.16
CA ARG A 68 -12.80 -1.44 -10.06
C ARG A 68 -13.61 -0.30 -10.68
N ARG A 69 -14.88 -0.52 -11.02
CA ARG A 69 -15.78 0.54 -11.53
C ARG A 69 -16.00 1.65 -10.50
N LEU A 70 -15.98 1.35 -9.21
CA LEU A 70 -16.08 2.34 -8.14
C LEU A 70 -14.73 2.99 -7.81
N VAL A 71 -13.66 2.22 -7.94
CA VAL A 71 -12.29 2.66 -7.63
C VAL A 71 -11.75 3.61 -8.69
N ASN A 72 -11.89 3.29 -9.98
CA ASN A 72 -11.22 4.04 -11.06
C ASN A 72 -11.52 5.53 -11.06
N PRO A 73 -12.78 6.01 -10.90
CA PRO A 73 -13.05 7.44 -10.80
C PRO A 73 -12.39 8.11 -9.60
N GLU A 74 -12.32 7.42 -8.45
CA GLU A 74 -11.67 7.94 -7.24
C GLU A 74 -10.15 7.97 -7.40
N LEU A 75 -9.59 6.98 -8.10
CA LEU A 75 -8.16 6.94 -8.42
C LEU A 75 -7.76 8.12 -9.33
N GLU A 76 -8.59 8.43 -10.34
CA GLU A 76 -8.41 9.58 -11.21
C GLU A 76 -8.52 10.90 -10.43
N LEU A 77 -9.52 11.01 -9.55
CA LEU A 77 -9.70 12.18 -8.69
C LEU A 77 -8.50 12.37 -7.75
N LEU A 78 -8.08 11.30 -7.04
CA LEU A 78 -6.91 11.34 -6.16
C LEU A 78 -5.67 11.78 -6.94
N TYR A 79 -5.42 11.17 -8.11
CA TYR A 79 -4.27 11.53 -8.95
C TYR A 79 -4.33 13.01 -9.36
N SER A 80 -5.49 13.53 -9.72
CA SER A 80 -5.64 14.95 -10.10
C SER A 80 -5.27 15.92 -8.97
N GLN A 81 -5.48 15.52 -7.71
CA GLN A 81 -5.16 16.32 -6.53
C GLN A 81 -3.65 16.34 -6.20
N ILE A 82 -2.92 15.30 -6.61
CA ILE A 82 -1.47 15.18 -6.40
C ILE A 82 -0.67 15.28 -7.71
N ALA A 83 -1.32 15.64 -8.82
CA ALA A 83 -0.65 15.77 -10.12
C ALA A 83 0.46 16.82 -10.10
N GLY A 84 1.57 16.55 -10.81
CA GLY A 84 2.75 17.43 -10.85
C GLY A 84 3.71 17.28 -9.67
N THR A 85 3.45 16.34 -8.74
CA THR A 85 4.29 16.07 -7.56
C THR A 85 5.10 14.78 -7.69
N ASN A 86 5.24 14.24 -8.91
CA ASN A 86 5.92 12.96 -9.20
C ASN A 86 5.34 11.74 -8.48
N PHE A 87 4.09 11.80 -8.07
CA PHE A 87 3.39 10.66 -7.54
C PHE A 87 2.77 9.81 -8.64
N MET A 88 2.69 8.53 -8.38
CA MET A 88 1.76 7.61 -9.01
C MET A 88 0.73 7.14 -8.01
N VAL A 89 -0.44 6.75 -8.48
CA VAL A 89 -1.44 6.07 -7.66
C VAL A 89 -1.70 4.68 -8.23
N ALA A 90 -1.89 3.73 -7.33
CA ALA A 90 -2.13 2.34 -7.68
C ALA A 90 -3.33 1.79 -6.91
N TYR A 91 -4.05 0.87 -7.55
CA TYR A 91 -5.06 0.05 -6.93
C TYR A 91 -4.62 -1.41 -6.99
N SER A 92 -4.64 -2.09 -5.85
CA SER A 92 -4.40 -3.53 -5.75
C SER A 92 -5.59 -4.26 -5.13
N ASP A 93 -5.64 -5.57 -5.34
CA ASP A 93 -6.53 -6.44 -4.59
C ASP A 93 -6.12 -6.53 -3.10
N SER A 94 -6.89 -7.26 -2.31
CA SER A 94 -6.61 -7.50 -0.89
C SER A 94 -5.34 -8.30 -0.62
N THR A 95 -4.70 -8.85 -1.65
CA THR A 95 -3.46 -9.63 -1.54
C THR A 95 -2.22 -8.84 -1.93
N GLY A 96 -2.36 -7.56 -2.34
CA GLY A 96 -1.27 -6.69 -2.77
C GLY A 96 -0.84 -6.91 -4.22
N SER A 97 -1.73 -7.48 -5.07
CA SER A 97 -1.52 -7.61 -6.51
C SER A 97 -2.09 -6.37 -7.21
N VAL A 98 -1.23 -5.57 -7.83
CA VAL A 98 -1.61 -4.31 -8.49
C VAL A 98 -2.44 -4.60 -9.74
N MET A 99 -3.61 -3.96 -9.86
CA MET A 99 -4.50 -4.09 -11.01
C MET A 99 -4.46 -2.87 -11.91
N ASP A 100 -4.51 -1.68 -11.34
CA ASP A 100 -4.59 -0.42 -12.07
C ASP A 100 -3.59 0.59 -11.50
N THR A 101 -3.03 1.43 -12.37
CA THR A 101 -2.11 2.51 -12.00
C THR A 101 -2.40 3.75 -12.82
N ILE A 102 -2.28 4.93 -12.18
CA ILE A 102 -2.34 6.23 -12.86
C ILE A 102 -1.09 7.01 -12.54
N TYR A 103 -0.43 7.51 -13.57
CA TYR A 103 0.80 8.31 -13.48
C TYR A 103 1.00 9.12 -14.76
N ASP A 104 1.80 10.16 -14.72
CA ASP A 104 2.21 10.90 -15.90
C ASP A 104 3.43 10.27 -16.60
N LYS A 105 3.75 10.77 -17.80
CA LYS A 105 4.88 10.25 -18.60
C LYS A 105 6.24 10.44 -17.93
N THR A 106 6.36 11.38 -16.99
CA THR A 106 7.64 11.63 -16.29
C THR A 106 7.89 10.54 -15.27
N CYS A 107 6.84 10.03 -14.63
CA CYS A 107 6.90 8.94 -13.67
C CYS A 107 7.43 7.63 -14.27
N LEU A 108 7.23 7.36 -15.58
CA LEU A 108 7.78 6.18 -16.26
C LEU A 108 9.31 6.10 -16.21
N LYS A 109 9.99 7.24 -16.02
CA LYS A 109 11.45 7.29 -15.91
C LYS A 109 11.94 7.08 -14.48
N THR A 110 11.07 7.17 -13.51
CA THR A 110 11.36 7.02 -12.08
C THR A 110 11.46 5.55 -11.69
N ASP A 111 12.02 5.28 -10.51
CA ASP A 111 12.12 3.90 -10.01
C ASP A 111 10.74 3.36 -9.64
N VAL A 112 9.87 4.18 -9.03
CA VAL A 112 8.50 3.77 -8.68
C VAL A 112 7.69 3.41 -9.92
N GLY A 113 7.73 4.23 -10.97
CA GLY A 113 7.00 3.96 -12.22
C GLY A 113 7.45 2.71 -12.99
N LYS A 114 8.68 2.24 -12.74
CA LYS A 114 9.20 1.00 -13.34
C LYS A 114 8.83 -0.25 -12.57
N ILE A 115 8.52 -0.15 -11.27
CA ILE A 115 8.31 -1.30 -10.39
C ILE A 115 6.87 -1.49 -9.95
N VAL A 116 6.12 -0.41 -9.73
CA VAL A 116 4.69 -0.47 -9.37
C VAL A 116 3.86 -0.44 -10.65
N ILE A 117 3.74 -1.59 -11.28
CA ILE A 117 3.05 -1.76 -12.57
C ILE A 117 1.89 -2.76 -12.43
N PRO A 118 0.87 -2.71 -13.29
CA PRO A 118 -0.19 -3.72 -13.29
C PRO A 118 0.38 -5.14 -13.38
N GLY A 119 -0.10 -6.03 -12.51
CA GLY A 119 0.38 -7.40 -12.34
C GLY A 119 1.48 -7.56 -11.30
N SER A 120 2.16 -6.49 -10.85
CA SER A 120 3.19 -6.60 -9.80
C SER A 120 2.59 -6.96 -8.44
N ILE A 121 3.30 -7.82 -7.69
CA ILE A 121 2.87 -8.35 -6.38
C ILE A 121 3.76 -7.77 -5.29
N TRP A 122 3.13 -7.16 -4.26
CA TRP A 122 3.81 -6.37 -3.24
C TRP A 122 3.65 -6.89 -1.81
N ARG A 123 3.28 -8.15 -1.62
CA ARG A 123 3.28 -8.78 -0.29
C ARG A 123 4.69 -8.72 0.33
N GLU A 124 4.77 -8.64 1.66
CA GLU A 124 6.04 -8.50 2.38
C GLU A 124 7.04 -9.63 2.07
N GLU A 125 6.58 -10.86 1.84
CA GLU A 125 7.42 -12.01 1.51
C GLU A 125 8.09 -11.91 0.12
N ILE A 126 7.62 -10.97 -0.71
CA ILE A 126 8.11 -10.73 -2.07
C ILE A 126 8.73 -9.34 -2.18
N GLY A 127 7.97 -8.32 -1.84
CA GLY A 127 8.32 -6.91 -1.98
C GLY A 127 9.09 -6.33 -0.81
N GLY A 128 9.28 -7.09 0.28
CA GLY A 128 9.80 -6.56 1.53
C GLY A 128 8.81 -5.58 2.18
N THR A 129 9.26 -4.84 3.19
CA THR A 129 8.47 -3.77 3.79
C THR A 129 8.17 -2.69 2.76
N ASN A 130 6.89 -2.44 2.49
CA ASN A 130 6.35 -1.45 1.56
C ASN A 130 4.90 -1.10 1.95
N GLY A 131 4.32 -0.04 1.40
CA GLY A 131 2.98 0.43 1.76
C GLY A 131 1.90 -0.63 1.54
N LEU A 132 1.82 -1.24 0.35
CA LEU A 132 0.83 -2.28 0.03
C LEU A 132 0.96 -3.49 0.94
N GLY A 133 2.19 -4.03 1.10
CA GLY A 133 2.47 -5.20 1.94
C GLY A 133 2.12 -4.99 3.41
N GLN A 134 2.36 -3.78 3.93
CA GLN A 134 1.96 -3.39 5.29
C GLN A 134 0.44 -3.42 5.45
N VAL A 135 -0.31 -2.84 4.51
CA VAL A 135 -1.78 -2.86 4.55
C VAL A 135 -2.33 -4.28 4.46
N VAL A 136 -1.78 -5.13 3.57
CA VAL A 136 -2.15 -6.56 3.49
C VAL A 136 -2.01 -7.26 4.84
N THR A 137 -0.90 -6.98 5.55
CA THR A 137 -0.57 -7.66 6.81
C THR A 137 -1.34 -7.11 8.00
N LEU A 138 -1.52 -5.78 8.07
CA LEU A 138 -2.01 -5.09 9.26
C LEU A 138 -3.48 -4.66 9.19
N ASN A 139 -4.09 -4.71 8.00
CA ASN A 139 -5.47 -4.24 7.74
C ASN A 139 -5.70 -2.79 8.22
N LYS A 140 -4.70 -1.93 8.08
CA LYS A 140 -4.75 -0.51 8.45
C LYS A 140 -3.88 0.33 7.52
N ASP A 141 -4.06 1.66 7.57
CA ASP A 141 -3.25 2.61 6.81
C ASP A 141 -1.76 2.48 7.12
N SER A 142 -0.92 2.73 6.13
CA SER A 142 0.52 2.65 6.26
C SER A 142 1.24 3.77 5.51
N ILE A 143 2.31 4.28 6.13
CA ILE A 143 3.34 5.07 5.46
C ILE A 143 4.66 4.31 5.59
N VAL A 144 5.30 4.05 4.45
CA VAL A 144 6.66 3.49 4.41
C VAL A 144 7.53 4.44 3.61
N SER A 145 8.52 5.04 4.24
CA SER A 145 9.32 6.12 3.63
C SER A 145 10.82 5.85 3.71
N GLY A 146 11.48 5.98 2.56
CA GLY A 146 12.94 5.90 2.48
C GLY A 146 13.50 4.60 3.04
N LYS A 147 14.39 4.74 4.02
CA LYS A 147 15.09 3.61 4.66
C LYS A 147 14.19 2.68 5.49
N GLU A 148 12.91 2.98 5.65
CA GLU A 148 11.93 2.08 6.27
C GLU A 148 11.59 0.90 5.34
N HIS A 149 11.76 1.04 4.02
CA HIS A 149 11.66 -0.07 3.08
C HIS A 149 12.71 -1.13 3.39
N PHE A 150 12.32 -2.40 3.30
CA PHE A 150 13.25 -3.50 3.63
C PHE A 150 14.43 -3.56 2.67
N PHE A 151 14.21 -3.46 1.37
CA PHE A 151 15.27 -3.48 0.37
C PHE A 151 15.96 -2.12 0.25
N GLU A 152 17.31 -2.09 0.20
CA GLU A 152 18.07 -0.86 0.01
C GLU A 152 17.77 -0.17 -1.32
N SER A 153 17.50 -0.93 -2.37
CA SER A 153 17.08 -0.41 -3.67
C SER A 153 15.80 0.42 -3.64
N HIS A 154 14.95 0.22 -2.62
CA HIS A 154 13.72 0.98 -2.42
C HIS A 154 13.90 2.19 -1.46
N GLY A 155 15.11 2.44 -0.99
CA GLY A 155 15.40 3.45 0.04
C GLY A 155 15.15 4.91 -0.36
N LYS A 156 14.71 5.18 -1.59
CA LYS A 156 14.30 6.52 -2.06
C LYS A 156 12.77 6.66 -2.15
N LEU A 157 12.05 5.56 -2.08
CA LEU A 157 10.61 5.55 -2.26
C LEU A 157 9.88 6.08 -1.02
N SER A 158 8.71 6.63 -1.23
CA SER A 158 7.71 6.89 -0.18
C SER A 158 6.37 6.37 -0.66
N CYS A 159 5.73 5.53 0.17
CA CYS A 159 4.46 4.87 -0.11
C CYS A 159 3.44 5.25 0.96
N PHE A 160 2.23 5.58 0.54
CA PHE A 160 1.10 5.99 1.37
C PHE A 160 -0.09 5.12 0.99
N ALA A 161 -0.36 4.10 1.78
CA ALA A 161 -1.35 3.10 1.45
C ALA A 161 -2.51 3.06 2.46
N SER A 162 -3.72 2.82 1.97
CA SER A 162 -4.92 2.67 2.79
C SER A 162 -5.80 1.54 2.27
N PRO A 163 -6.37 0.69 3.14
CA PRO A 163 -7.30 -0.35 2.75
C PRO A 163 -8.64 0.25 2.31
N ILE A 164 -9.31 -0.44 1.40
CA ILE A 164 -10.73 -0.31 1.15
C ILE A 164 -11.41 -1.42 1.94
N LEU A 165 -12.24 -1.05 2.91
CA LEU A 165 -12.92 -1.99 3.78
C LEU A 165 -14.36 -2.24 3.30
N ASN A 166 -14.81 -3.48 3.39
CA ASN A 166 -16.24 -3.78 3.25
C ASN A 166 -16.98 -3.46 4.57
N HIS A 167 -18.30 -3.63 4.59
CA HIS A 167 -19.15 -3.37 5.76
C HIS A 167 -18.83 -4.25 6.98
N GLU A 168 -18.08 -5.33 6.82
CA GLU A 168 -17.59 -6.20 7.89
C GLU A 168 -16.20 -5.78 8.41
N GLY A 169 -15.61 -4.71 7.86
CA GLY A 169 -14.26 -4.25 8.21
C GLY A 169 -13.14 -5.08 7.58
N LYS A 170 -13.43 -5.90 6.56
CA LYS A 170 -12.43 -6.71 5.86
C LYS A 170 -11.87 -5.94 4.67
N THR A 171 -10.56 -5.96 4.49
CA THR A 171 -9.89 -5.40 3.30
C THR A 171 -10.33 -6.16 2.04
N ILE A 172 -10.84 -5.42 1.06
CA ILE A 172 -11.25 -5.91 -0.26
C ILE A 172 -10.40 -5.35 -1.40
N GLY A 173 -9.59 -4.34 -1.12
CA GLY A 173 -8.64 -3.73 -2.03
C GLY A 173 -7.80 -2.69 -1.28
N ILE A 174 -6.79 -2.14 -1.95
CA ILE A 174 -5.87 -1.17 -1.34
C ILE A 174 -5.59 -0.07 -2.37
N ILE A 175 -5.63 1.19 -1.95
CA ILE A 175 -5.11 2.32 -2.71
C ILE A 175 -3.74 2.71 -2.14
N ASP A 176 -2.77 2.92 -3.02
CA ASP A 176 -1.44 3.39 -2.70
C ASP A 176 -1.09 4.61 -3.56
N ALA A 177 -0.48 5.62 -2.93
CA ALA A 177 0.17 6.71 -3.61
C ALA A 177 1.68 6.62 -3.33
N SER A 178 2.49 6.49 -4.37
CA SER A 178 3.94 6.28 -4.25
C SER A 178 4.74 7.29 -5.06
N THR A 179 5.91 7.68 -4.56
CA THR A 179 6.85 8.61 -5.21
C THR A 179 8.30 8.22 -4.94
N ASP A 180 9.22 8.69 -5.81
CA ASP A 180 10.68 8.58 -5.61
C ASP A 180 11.23 9.70 -4.72
N VAL A 181 10.39 10.60 -4.25
CA VAL A 181 10.80 11.67 -3.34
C VAL A 181 10.66 11.19 -1.91
N HIS A 182 11.76 11.23 -1.16
CA HIS A 182 11.73 10.90 0.26
C HIS A 182 10.91 11.95 1.01
N SER A 183 9.67 11.61 1.32
CA SER A 183 8.79 12.46 2.12
C SER A 183 7.95 11.59 3.06
N ARG A 184 7.58 12.13 4.21
CA ARG A 184 6.66 11.49 5.16
C ARG A 184 5.46 12.42 5.38
N GLU A 185 4.76 12.71 4.27
CA GLU A 185 3.69 13.69 4.24
C GLU A 185 2.35 13.07 4.68
N GLN A 186 1.90 13.45 5.87
CA GLN A 186 0.60 13.03 6.39
C GLN A 186 -0.58 13.48 5.49
N HIS A 187 -0.40 14.58 4.75
CA HIS A 187 -1.41 15.08 3.82
C HIS A 187 -1.69 14.10 2.67
N THR A 188 -0.65 13.49 2.11
CA THR A 188 -0.82 12.49 1.06
C THR A 188 -1.60 11.28 1.57
N LEU A 189 -1.26 10.76 2.76
CA LEU A 189 -2.04 9.67 3.36
C LEU A 189 -3.49 10.09 3.61
N ALA A 190 -3.74 11.33 4.06
CA ALA A 190 -5.10 11.82 4.27
C ALA A 190 -5.92 11.82 2.97
N LEU A 191 -5.34 12.21 1.84
CA LEU A 191 -6.01 12.15 0.53
C LEU A 191 -6.29 10.72 0.10
N VAL A 192 -5.35 9.80 0.28
CA VAL A 192 -5.56 8.36 0.01
C VAL A 192 -6.70 7.81 0.87
N LYS A 193 -6.76 8.16 2.15
CA LYS A 193 -7.86 7.77 3.06
C LYS A 193 -9.21 8.35 2.63
N LEU A 194 -9.25 9.58 2.17
CA LEU A 194 -10.49 10.18 1.66
C LEU A 194 -10.99 9.41 0.43
N ALA A 195 -10.10 9.03 -0.49
CA ALA A 195 -10.46 8.22 -1.64
C ALA A 195 -11.01 6.84 -1.23
N THR A 196 -10.34 6.13 -0.32
CA THR A 196 -10.83 4.82 0.16
C THR A 196 -12.18 4.96 0.87
N LYS A 197 -12.39 6.00 1.69
CA LYS A 197 -13.68 6.25 2.36
C LYS A 197 -14.81 6.57 1.39
N SER A 198 -14.53 7.32 0.31
CA SER A 198 -15.52 7.57 -0.75
C SER A 198 -15.96 6.25 -1.40
N ILE A 199 -14.99 5.35 -1.71
CA ILE A 199 -15.28 4.03 -2.29
C ILE A 199 -16.09 3.16 -1.31
N GLU A 200 -15.68 3.09 -0.04
CA GLU A 200 -16.39 2.34 1.00
C GLU A 200 -17.85 2.81 1.14
N THR A 201 -18.06 4.13 1.12
CA THR A 201 -19.42 4.70 1.16
C THR A 201 -20.25 4.27 -0.05
N LYS A 202 -19.70 4.34 -1.26
CA LYS A 202 -20.38 3.89 -2.48
C LYS A 202 -20.68 2.40 -2.47
N LEU A 203 -19.74 1.58 -1.99
CA LEU A 203 -19.92 0.13 -1.83
C LEU A 203 -21.08 -0.15 -0.87
N PHE A 204 -21.08 0.50 0.29
CA PHE A 204 -22.13 0.35 1.30
C PHE A 204 -23.50 0.73 0.75
N LEU A 205 -23.63 1.92 0.16
CA LEU A 205 -24.89 2.40 -0.41
C LEU A 205 -25.41 1.50 -1.53
N ASN A 206 -24.51 0.96 -2.38
CA ASN A 206 -24.90 0.05 -3.45
C ASN A 206 -25.35 -1.31 -2.92
N GLN A 207 -24.69 -1.79 -1.88
CA GLN A 207 -25.01 -3.09 -1.27
C GLN A 207 -26.37 -3.07 -0.57
N PHE A 208 -26.69 -1.97 0.11
CA PHE A 208 -27.91 -1.81 0.92
C PHE A 208 -28.92 -0.85 0.27
N LYS A 209 -28.90 -0.74 -1.09
CA LYS A 209 -29.75 0.19 -1.82
C LYS A 209 -31.26 -0.04 -1.64
N ASP A 210 -31.65 -1.26 -1.30
CA ASP A 210 -33.05 -1.66 -1.08
C ASP A 210 -33.42 -1.71 0.42
N GLU A 211 -32.50 -1.25 1.30
CA GLU A 211 -32.66 -1.25 2.75
C GLU A 211 -32.89 0.17 3.29
N LEU A 212 -33.48 0.25 4.49
CA LEU A 212 -33.58 1.53 5.21
C LEU A 212 -32.27 1.79 5.97
N ILE A 213 -31.54 2.83 5.53
CA ILE A 213 -30.29 3.24 6.18
C ILE A 213 -30.61 4.37 7.17
N LEU A 214 -30.30 4.14 8.45
CA LEU A 214 -30.42 5.15 9.51
C LEU A 214 -29.01 5.60 9.92
N SER A 215 -28.76 6.93 9.78
CA SER A 215 -27.49 7.53 10.22
C SER A 215 -27.67 8.21 11.58
N PHE A 216 -26.77 7.90 12.49
CA PHE A 216 -26.73 8.50 13.84
C PHE A 216 -25.39 9.14 14.08
N HIS A 217 -25.38 10.39 14.53
CA HIS A 217 -24.19 11.06 15.01
C HIS A 217 -24.53 11.99 16.18
N PRO A 218 -23.70 12.07 17.23
CA PRO A 218 -23.94 12.97 18.36
C PRO A 218 -23.92 14.46 18.00
N ARG A 219 -23.33 14.82 16.86
CA ARG A 219 -23.30 16.18 16.33
C ARG A 219 -24.10 16.23 15.03
N GLN A 220 -25.06 17.15 14.95
CA GLN A 220 -25.98 17.29 13.84
C GLN A 220 -25.30 17.61 12.51
N GLU A 221 -24.19 18.37 12.54
CA GLU A 221 -23.42 18.77 11.35
C GLU A 221 -22.80 17.60 10.58
N TYR A 222 -22.79 16.39 11.13
CA TYR A 222 -22.32 15.16 10.47
C TYR A 222 -23.46 14.26 9.95
N LEU A 223 -24.70 14.74 9.96
CA LEU A 223 -25.88 13.98 9.50
C LEU A 223 -26.37 14.43 8.12
N SER A 224 -25.64 15.29 7.42
CA SER A 224 -25.98 15.83 6.09
C SER A 224 -25.51 14.95 4.96
#